data_9b50178f131a52bde44f0724bd114927
#
_entry.id   9b50178f131a52bde44f0724bd114927
#
_cell.length_a   1.000
_cell.length_b   1.000
_cell.length_c   1.000
_cell.angle_alpha   90.00
_cell.angle_beta   90.00
_cell.angle_gamma   90.00
#
_symmetry.space_group_name_H-M   'P 1'
#
loop_
_entity.id
_entity.type
_entity.pdbx_description
1 polymer ?
#
loop_
_entity_poly.entity_id
_entity_poly.type
_entity_poly.pdbx_seq_one_letter_code
_entity_poly.pdbx_strand_id
1 'polypeptide(L)'
;MFSRDFEYTGYDGKPKKDTYWFNLSEAELYEIDLSSIRGFTGEMNKLLKEERTKEIVDAFKSIILGAVGTVSADGRKFIKNEEIREDFYRSKAYSQLFVELVSSGEKVAEFLKGAIPEEIRAQMEAAEATGTEEKTEDNILNLPDVGKRTDPQ
;
A
#
# COMPACT_ATOMS: atom_id res chain seq x y z
N MET A 1 6.59 5.24 7.93
CA MET A 1 7.74 5.61 7.07
C MET A 1 8.90 4.65 7.28
N PHE A 2 9.53 4.24 6.21
CA PHE A 2 10.73 3.43 6.33
C PHE A 2 11.67 3.72 5.16
N SER A 3 12.94 3.37 5.32
CA SER A 3 13.89 3.50 4.23
C SER A 3 14.35 2.11 3.83
N ARG A 4 14.81 2.00 2.61
CA ARG A 4 15.31 0.74 2.11
C ARG A 4 16.50 0.98 1.19
N ASP A 5 17.53 0.17 1.37
CA ASP A 5 18.71 0.19 0.52
C ASP A 5 18.51 -0.77 -0.64
N PHE A 6 18.90 -0.33 -1.82
CA PHE A 6 18.85 -1.17 -3.02
C PHE A 6 20.26 -1.28 -3.57
N GLU A 7 20.69 -2.50 -3.80
CA GLU A 7 22.00 -2.76 -4.40
C GLU A 7 21.79 -3.37 -5.77
N TYR A 8 22.45 -2.81 -6.76
CA TYR A 8 22.27 -3.27 -8.13
C TYR A 8 23.47 -2.84 -8.97
N THR A 9 23.55 -3.40 -10.19
CA THR A 9 24.56 -2.96 -11.15
C THR A 9 23.95 -1.85 -11.98
N GLY A 10 24.59 -0.69 -11.97
CA GLY A 10 24.11 0.47 -12.73
C GLY A 10 24.20 0.25 -14.22
N TYR A 11 23.63 1.18 -14.96
CA TYR A 11 23.68 1.12 -16.41
C TYR A 11 25.10 1.35 -16.95
N ASP A 12 26.00 1.86 -16.10
CA ASP A 12 27.40 2.01 -16.45
C ASP A 12 28.20 0.73 -16.10
N GLY A 13 27.53 -0.31 -15.67
CA GLY A 13 28.17 -1.59 -15.36
C GLY A 13 28.82 -1.64 -13.99
N LYS A 14 28.64 -0.60 -13.17
CA LYS A 14 29.28 -0.56 -11.85
C LYS A 14 28.29 -0.80 -10.73
N PRO A 15 28.75 -1.37 -9.60
CA PRO A 15 27.87 -1.61 -8.46
C PRO A 15 27.36 -0.29 -7.90
N LYS A 16 26.10 -0.26 -7.53
CA LYS A 16 25.46 0.92 -6.95
C LYS A 16 24.69 0.50 -5.71
N LYS A 17 24.57 1.46 -4.78
CA LYS A 17 23.73 1.27 -3.62
C LYS A 17 23.02 2.59 -3.35
N ASP A 18 21.70 2.59 -3.45
CA ASP A 18 20.89 3.79 -3.23
C ASP A 18 19.88 3.51 -2.15
N THR A 19 19.56 4.55 -1.37
CA THR A 19 18.57 4.46 -0.31
C THR A 19 17.37 5.28 -0.69
N TYR A 20 16.20 4.68 -0.60
CA TYR A 20 14.93 5.37 -0.88
C TYR A 20 14.05 5.30 0.34
N TRP A 21 13.23 6.33 0.51
CA TRP A 21 12.31 6.44 1.65
C TRP A 21 10.89 6.28 1.17
N PHE A 22 10.05 5.66 1.99
CA PHE A 22 8.67 5.39 1.63
C PHE A 22 7.76 5.76 2.78
N ASN A 23 6.68 6.47 2.46
CA ASN A 23 5.67 6.86 3.44
C ASN A 23 4.35 7.12 2.75
N LEU A 24 3.26 6.63 3.36
CA LEU A 24 1.92 6.91 2.88
C LEU A 24 1.16 7.56 4.03
N SER A 25 0.76 8.81 3.84
CA SER A 25 -0.01 9.51 4.85
C SER A 25 -1.45 9.02 4.84
N GLU A 26 -2.17 9.36 5.91
CA GLU A 26 -3.57 8.97 6.00
C GLU A 26 -4.37 9.51 4.82
N ALA A 27 -4.12 10.77 4.44
CA ALA A 27 -4.81 11.38 3.31
C ALA A 27 -4.55 10.61 2.02
N GLU A 28 -3.30 10.18 1.84
CA GLU A 28 -2.93 9.44 0.63
C GLU A 28 -3.57 8.07 0.58
N LEU A 29 -3.81 7.48 1.73
CA LEU A 29 -4.48 6.19 1.77
C LEU A 29 -5.91 6.30 1.24
N TYR A 30 -6.57 7.42 1.55
CA TYR A 30 -7.89 7.65 0.98
C TYR A 30 -7.82 7.85 -0.52
N GLU A 31 -6.77 8.53 -0.99
CA GLU A 31 -6.63 8.80 -2.42
C GLU A 31 -6.43 7.53 -3.24
N ILE A 32 -5.74 6.56 -2.67
CA ILE A 32 -5.52 5.31 -3.38
C ILE A 32 -6.52 4.24 -2.97
N ASP A 33 -7.54 4.65 -2.20
CA ASP A 33 -8.64 3.76 -1.80
C ASP A 33 -8.14 2.52 -1.05
N LEU A 34 -7.15 2.72 -0.20
CA LEU A 34 -6.59 1.62 0.59
C LEU A 34 -7.19 1.66 1.98
N SER A 35 -8.26 0.91 2.21
CA SER A 35 -8.93 0.89 3.50
C SER A 35 -8.39 -0.21 4.40
N SER A 36 -7.74 -1.23 3.86
CA SER A 36 -7.15 -2.27 4.69
C SER A 36 -6.04 -2.96 3.91
N ILE A 37 -5.01 -3.34 4.65
CA ILE A 37 -3.88 -4.05 4.05
C ILE A 37 -4.30 -5.42 3.58
N ARG A 38 -5.11 -6.09 4.41
CA ARG A 38 -5.58 -7.43 4.06
C ARG A 38 -6.47 -7.40 2.83
N GLY A 39 -7.35 -6.41 2.75
CA GLY A 39 -8.23 -6.26 1.60
C GLY A 39 -7.45 -6.02 0.31
N PHE A 40 -6.43 -5.15 0.39
CA PHE A 40 -5.61 -4.87 -0.77
C PHE A 40 -4.86 -6.13 -1.21
N THR A 41 -4.26 -6.85 -0.26
CA THR A 41 -3.53 -8.06 -0.56
C THR A 41 -4.43 -9.11 -1.20
N GLY A 42 -5.66 -9.24 -0.68
CA GLY A 42 -6.63 -10.16 -1.24
C GLY A 42 -7.01 -9.81 -2.66
N GLU A 43 -7.18 -8.51 -2.93
CA GLU A 43 -7.51 -8.05 -4.26
C GLU A 43 -6.36 -8.34 -5.23
N MET A 44 -5.12 -8.10 -4.80
CA MET A 44 -3.97 -8.38 -5.64
C MET A 44 -3.85 -9.87 -5.95
N ASN A 45 -4.10 -10.70 -4.95
CA ASN A 45 -4.07 -12.15 -5.18
C ASN A 45 -5.12 -12.58 -6.19
N LYS A 46 -6.30 -11.96 -6.13
CA LYS A 46 -7.34 -12.25 -7.08
C LYS A 46 -6.93 -11.86 -8.48
N LEU A 47 -6.36 -10.66 -8.63
CA LEU A 47 -5.89 -10.20 -9.94
C LEU A 47 -4.79 -11.11 -10.49
N LEU A 48 -3.93 -11.61 -9.62
CA LEU A 48 -2.88 -12.52 -10.05
C LEU A 48 -3.45 -13.82 -10.57
N LYS A 49 -4.47 -14.36 -9.88
CA LYS A 49 -5.12 -15.58 -10.33
C LYS A 49 -5.82 -15.39 -11.65
N GLU A 50 -6.41 -14.22 -11.87
CA GLU A 50 -7.13 -13.93 -13.11
C GLU A 50 -6.21 -13.43 -14.20
N GLU A 51 -4.92 -13.34 -13.92
CA GLU A 51 -3.92 -12.89 -14.88
C GLU A 51 -4.22 -11.49 -15.43
N ARG A 52 -4.78 -10.63 -14.58
CA ARG A 52 -5.13 -9.26 -14.95
C ARG A 52 -3.88 -8.39 -14.82
N THR A 53 -2.93 -8.59 -15.72
CA THR A 53 -1.61 -7.99 -15.63
C THR A 53 -1.63 -6.47 -15.59
N LYS A 54 -2.45 -5.86 -16.43
CA LYS A 54 -2.49 -4.40 -16.48
C LYS A 54 -2.93 -3.80 -15.15
N GLU A 55 -3.98 -4.38 -14.58
CA GLU A 55 -4.50 -3.90 -13.31
C GLU A 55 -3.49 -4.09 -12.19
N ILE A 56 -2.74 -5.20 -12.23
CA ILE A 56 -1.70 -5.45 -11.23
C ILE A 56 -0.61 -4.40 -11.33
N VAL A 57 -0.13 -4.15 -12.55
CA VAL A 57 0.93 -3.17 -12.77
C VAL A 57 0.49 -1.79 -12.32
N ASP A 58 -0.74 -1.40 -12.67
CA ASP A 58 -1.26 -0.09 -12.31
C ASP A 58 -1.38 0.06 -10.80
N ALA A 59 -1.87 -0.97 -10.11
CA ALA A 59 -2.05 -0.92 -8.67
C ALA A 59 -0.72 -0.81 -7.94
N PHE A 60 0.26 -1.63 -8.30
CA PHE A 60 1.55 -1.57 -7.64
C PHE A 60 2.29 -0.28 -7.96
N LYS A 61 2.18 0.18 -9.20
CA LYS A 61 2.80 1.44 -9.58
C LYS A 61 2.25 2.59 -8.76
N SER A 62 0.94 2.65 -8.59
CA SER A 62 0.30 3.67 -7.79
C SER A 62 0.81 3.68 -6.36
N ILE A 63 0.87 2.50 -5.76
CA ILE A 63 1.30 2.37 -4.36
C ILE A 63 2.77 2.76 -4.21
N ILE A 64 3.62 2.19 -5.05
CA ILE A 64 5.06 2.40 -4.92
C ILE A 64 5.43 3.85 -5.18
N LEU A 65 4.95 4.40 -6.29
CA LEU A 65 5.29 5.77 -6.64
C LEU A 65 4.57 6.78 -5.77
N GLY A 66 3.44 6.38 -5.21
CA GLY A 66 2.76 7.23 -4.24
C GLY A 66 3.47 7.30 -2.91
N ALA A 67 4.30 6.31 -2.61
CA ALA A 67 4.97 6.22 -1.31
C ALA A 67 6.38 6.83 -1.30
N VAL A 68 7.08 6.85 -2.44
CA VAL A 68 8.48 7.25 -2.48
C VAL A 68 8.65 8.75 -2.26
N GLY A 69 9.67 9.14 -1.50
CA GLY A 69 9.94 10.53 -1.23
C GLY A 69 11.24 10.69 -0.46
N THR A 70 11.42 11.86 0.15
CA THR A 70 12.57 12.12 1.01
C THR A 70 12.11 12.91 2.24
N VAL A 71 12.93 12.90 3.27
CA VAL A 71 12.63 13.61 4.50
C VAL A 71 13.28 14.99 4.45
N SER A 72 12.56 16.03 4.87
CA SER A 72 13.12 17.37 4.90
C SER A 72 14.25 17.44 5.91
N ALA A 73 15.12 18.44 5.76
CA ALA A 73 16.30 18.58 6.63
C ALA A 73 15.93 18.69 8.09
N ASP A 74 14.82 19.34 8.41
CA ASP A 74 14.38 19.49 9.79
C ASP A 74 13.49 18.34 10.26
N GLY A 75 13.28 17.34 9.42
CA GLY A 75 12.51 16.16 9.80
C GLY A 75 11.01 16.36 9.90
N ARG A 76 10.52 17.53 9.50
CA ARG A 76 9.09 17.83 9.69
C ARG A 76 8.21 17.44 8.54
N LYS A 77 8.79 17.27 7.36
CA LYS A 77 7.98 17.01 6.17
C LYS A 77 8.54 15.82 5.41
N PHE A 78 7.64 15.07 4.82
CA PHE A 78 8.02 14.03 3.89
C PHE A 78 7.75 14.61 2.50
N ILE A 79 8.80 14.79 1.74
CA ILE A 79 8.76 15.53 0.48
C ILE A 79 8.55 14.57 -0.67
N LYS A 80 7.50 14.83 -1.47
CA LYS A 80 7.21 14.07 -2.66
C LYS A 80 7.02 15.04 -3.80
N ASN A 81 7.65 14.76 -4.93
CA ASN A 81 7.45 15.57 -6.13
C ASN A 81 7.70 14.70 -7.35
N GLU A 82 7.45 15.28 -8.51
CA GLU A 82 7.56 14.54 -9.76
C GLU A 82 9.00 14.10 -10.02
N GLU A 83 9.95 14.95 -9.68
CA GLU A 83 11.35 14.63 -9.91
C GLU A 83 11.79 13.40 -9.13
N ILE A 84 11.41 13.32 -7.87
CA ILE A 84 11.74 12.16 -7.03
C ILE A 84 11.10 10.89 -7.57
N ARG A 85 9.84 10.99 -7.98
CA ARG A 85 9.12 9.84 -8.53
C ARG A 85 9.75 9.34 -9.82
N GLU A 86 10.07 10.27 -10.74
CA GLU A 86 10.68 9.91 -12.01
C GLU A 86 12.05 9.30 -11.80
N ASP A 87 12.81 9.88 -10.89
CA ASP A 87 14.13 9.40 -10.59
C ASP A 87 14.09 7.94 -10.11
N PHE A 88 13.19 7.67 -9.18
CA PHE A 88 13.03 6.31 -8.66
C PHE A 88 12.49 5.37 -9.74
N TYR A 89 11.47 5.82 -10.48
CA TYR A 89 10.84 5.00 -11.50
C TYR A 89 11.81 4.53 -12.56
N ARG A 90 12.78 5.38 -12.89
CA ARG A 90 13.77 5.06 -13.92
C ARG A 90 14.95 4.27 -13.40
N SER A 91 15.02 4.05 -12.10
CA SER A 91 16.13 3.32 -11.50
C SER A 91 15.86 1.82 -11.52
N LYS A 92 16.92 1.05 -11.39
CA LYS A 92 16.75 -0.40 -11.25
C LYS A 92 16.14 -0.76 -9.90
N ALA A 93 16.20 0.15 -8.94
CA ALA A 93 15.61 -0.07 -7.64
C ALA A 93 14.10 -0.26 -7.75
N TYR A 94 13.44 0.53 -8.62
CA TYR A 94 12.01 0.38 -8.82
C TYR A 94 11.69 -1.02 -9.36
N SER A 95 12.45 -1.48 -10.34
CA SER A 95 12.21 -2.79 -10.90
C SER A 95 12.40 -3.90 -9.87
N GLN A 96 13.44 -3.77 -9.04
CA GLN A 96 13.66 -4.74 -7.97
C GLN A 96 12.48 -4.81 -7.03
N LEU A 97 12.01 -3.65 -6.58
CA LEU A 97 10.90 -3.61 -5.66
C LEU A 97 9.62 -4.13 -6.29
N PHE A 98 9.36 -3.73 -7.53
CA PHE A 98 8.16 -4.16 -8.24
C PHE A 98 8.11 -5.68 -8.35
N VAL A 99 9.21 -6.28 -8.82
CA VAL A 99 9.26 -7.74 -8.99
C VAL A 99 9.08 -8.45 -7.64
N GLU A 100 9.69 -7.89 -6.62
CA GLU A 100 9.57 -8.48 -5.28
C GLU A 100 8.12 -8.47 -4.81
N LEU A 101 7.43 -7.36 -5.01
CA LEU A 101 6.04 -7.24 -4.55
C LEU A 101 5.09 -8.13 -5.33
N VAL A 102 5.27 -8.24 -6.66
CA VAL A 102 4.35 -9.08 -7.43
C VAL A 102 4.62 -10.57 -7.19
N SER A 103 5.75 -10.90 -6.59
CA SER A 103 6.07 -12.31 -6.39
C SER A 103 5.52 -12.88 -5.08
N SER A 104 5.05 -12.02 -4.16
CA SER A 104 4.62 -12.50 -2.85
C SER A 104 3.68 -11.52 -2.17
N GLY A 105 2.49 -11.99 -1.81
CA GLY A 105 1.54 -11.16 -1.06
C GLY A 105 2.08 -10.77 0.30
N GLU A 106 2.95 -11.61 0.87
CA GLU A 106 3.58 -11.32 2.13
C GLU A 106 4.49 -10.10 2.04
N LYS A 107 5.22 -9.99 0.92
CA LYS A 107 6.08 -8.84 0.69
C LYS A 107 5.27 -7.56 0.53
N VAL A 108 4.11 -7.65 -0.10
CA VAL A 108 3.21 -6.52 -0.22
C VAL A 108 2.78 -6.05 1.15
N ALA A 109 2.37 -6.99 2.00
CA ALA A 109 1.94 -6.63 3.35
C ALA A 109 3.08 -5.99 4.15
N GLU A 110 4.29 -6.51 4.03
CA GLU A 110 5.45 -5.94 4.71
C GLU A 110 5.72 -4.52 4.24
N PHE A 111 5.65 -4.30 2.93
CA PHE A 111 5.89 -2.98 2.38
C PHE A 111 4.86 -1.97 2.90
N LEU A 112 3.58 -2.36 2.85
CA LEU A 112 2.52 -1.48 3.30
C LEU A 112 2.62 -1.20 4.80
N LYS A 113 2.95 -2.21 5.59
CA LYS A 113 3.10 -2.01 7.02
C LYS A 113 4.24 -1.06 7.34
N GLY A 114 5.31 -1.09 6.54
CA GLY A 114 6.41 -0.16 6.74
C GLY A 114 6.07 1.25 6.28
N ALA A 115 5.38 1.38 5.15
CA ALA A 115 5.09 2.68 4.57
C ALA A 115 3.99 3.44 5.32
N ILE A 116 3.04 2.73 5.91
CA ILE A 116 1.93 3.35 6.62
C ILE A 116 2.35 3.67 8.06
N PRO A 117 2.10 4.89 8.55
CA PRO A 117 2.45 5.24 9.93
C PRO A 117 1.82 4.28 10.93
N GLU A 118 2.54 4.02 12.00
CA GLU A 118 2.13 3.00 12.95
C GLU A 118 0.76 3.26 13.57
N GLU A 119 0.49 4.51 13.94
CA GLU A 119 -0.80 4.80 14.56
C GLU A 119 -1.95 4.59 13.58
N ILE A 120 -1.73 4.89 12.30
CA ILE A 120 -2.77 4.66 11.28
C ILE A 120 -2.92 3.17 11.03
N ARG A 121 -1.80 2.47 10.97
CA ARG A 121 -1.84 1.01 10.76
C ARG A 121 -2.59 0.32 11.89
N ALA A 122 -2.34 0.77 13.13
CA ALA A 122 -3.04 0.20 14.28
C ALA A 122 -4.54 0.42 14.18
N GLN A 123 -4.96 1.61 13.73
CA GLN A 123 -6.38 1.89 13.54
C GLN A 123 -6.98 1.01 12.45
N MET A 124 -6.26 0.81 11.38
CA MET A 124 -6.73 -0.05 10.29
C MET A 124 -6.89 -1.49 10.76
N GLU A 125 -5.94 -1.98 11.51
CA GLU A 125 -5.99 -3.34 12.01
C GLU A 125 -7.12 -3.53 13.00
N ALA A 126 -7.35 -2.52 13.85
CA ALA A 126 -8.45 -2.58 14.78
C ALA A 126 -9.79 -2.57 14.05
N ALA A 127 -9.89 -1.76 13.00
CA ALA A 127 -11.11 -1.71 12.19
C ALA A 127 -11.36 -3.02 11.48
N GLU A 128 -10.30 -3.66 10.99
CA GLU A 128 -10.45 -4.96 10.32
C GLU A 128 -10.95 -6.02 11.29
N ALA A 129 -10.40 -6.02 12.50
CA ALA A 129 -10.83 -7.00 13.49
C ALA A 129 -12.28 -6.81 13.86
N THR A 130 -12.72 -5.56 13.99
CA THR A 130 -14.09 -5.27 14.29
C THR A 130 -14.99 -5.51 13.10
N GLY A 131 -14.53 -5.07 11.95
CA GLY A 131 -15.31 -5.17 10.73
C GLY A 131 -15.61 -6.57 10.31
N THR A 132 -14.77 -7.49 10.70
CA THR A 132 -14.98 -8.87 10.35
C THR A 132 -16.25 -9.39 10.95
N GLU A 133 -16.57 -8.95 12.11
CA GLU A 133 -17.76 -9.37 12.73
C GLU A 133 -18.94 -8.64 12.25
N GLU A 134 -18.88 -7.35 12.05
CA GLU A 134 -19.99 -6.63 11.59
C GLU A 134 -20.39 -6.97 10.24
N LYS A 135 -19.49 -7.37 9.41
CA LYS A 135 -19.80 -7.67 8.09
C LYS A 135 -20.86 -8.63 7.97
N THR A 136 -21.01 -9.32 8.89
CA THR A 136 -22.08 -10.18 8.85
C THR A 136 -23.34 -9.47 9.06
N GLU A 137 -23.61 -8.60 9.03
CA GLU A 137 -24.62 -7.71 9.04
C GLU A 137 -24.92 -6.78 8.36
N ASP A 138 -24.46 -6.44 8.00
CA ASP A 138 -24.62 -5.39 7.56
C ASP A 138 -24.99 -5.04 7.41
N ASN A 139 -24.99 -4.90 7.14
CA ASN A 139 -25.09 -4.28 7.01
C ASN A 139 -25.70 -4.09 7.02
N ILE A 140 -26.07 -3.96 6.83
CA ILE A 140 -26.51 -3.46 6.88
C ILE A 140 -27.08 -3.37 7.05
N LEU A 141 -27.47 -3.31 6.64
CA LEU A 141 -27.87 -2.89 6.83
C LEU A 141 -28.39 -3.11 7.23
N ASN A 142 -28.70 -3.11 7.06
CA ASN A 142 -29.06 -3.01 7.54
C ASN A 142 -29.57 -2.96 8.08
N LEU A 143 -30.09 -2.86 7.92
CA LEU A 143 -30.55 -2.51 8.47
C LEU A 143 -31.18 -2.76 9.07
N PRO A 144 -31.66 -2.73 9.18
CA PRO A 144 -32.31 -2.71 9.82
C PRO A 144 -32.86 -2.92 10.15
N ASP A 145 -33.20 -2.89 9.97
CA ASP A 145 -33.57 -2.90 10.40
C ASP A 145 -34.04 -3.06 10.87
N VAL A 146 -34.29 -3.03 10.60
CA VAL A 146 -34.58 -2.88 11.06
C VAL A 146 -35.04 -3.38 11.44
N GLY A 147 -35.54 -3.73 11.39
CA GLY A 147 -35.95 -3.90 11.75
C GLY A 147 -36.21 -4.63 12.12
N LYS A 148 -36.17 -4.76 11.86
CA LYS A 148 -36.27 -5.18 12.13
C LYS A 148 -36.50 -5.62 12.69
N ARG A 149 -37.06 -5.60 12.55
CA ARG A 149 -37.27 -5.78 12.95
C ARG A 149 -37.78 -6.24 13.41
N THR A 150 -37.98 -6.36 13.02
CA THR A 150 -38.43 -6.61 13.34
C THR A 150 -38.85 -7.31 13.61
N ASP A 151 -39.18 -7.41 13.35
CA ASP A 151 -39.63 -7.81 13.65
C ASP A 151 -40.21 -8.36 14.01
N PRO A 152 -40.47 -8.63 13.99
CA PRO A 152 -40.97 -8.81 14.28
C PRO A 152 -41.40 -9.09 14.63
N GLN A 153 -41.77 -9.21 14.34
CA GLN A 153 -42.11 -9.12 14.59
C GLN A 153 -42.27 -9.26 14.73
#